data_72909f066ef1a871471816295c9dd494
#
_entry.id   72909f066ef1a871471816295c9dd494
#
_cell.length_a   1.000
_cell.length_b   1.000
_cell.length_c   1.000
_cell.angle_alpha   90.00
_cell.angle_beta   90.00
_cell.angle_gamma   90.00
#
_symmetry.space_group_name_H-M   'P 1'
#
loop_
_entity.id
_entity.type
_entity.pdbx_description
1 polymer ?
#
loop_
_entity_poly.entity_id
_entity_poly.type
_entity_poly.pdbx_seq_one_letter_code
_entity_poly.pdbx_strand_id
1 'polypeptide(L)'
;MSWQSVAAADVAPQPWKNGGGLTRELLAWPTREDWRVRISVADVTANGPFSCFDGVQRWFAVLQGAGVRLTVDGQLFDLRRSSPAFSFDGAAAVECELIDGPTQDFNLMLRDARGGLRRIGGTMQARPDAASLIAVYAISATATAQFGRAFGGACGGACGGTFDGTFDGAERLVAPGELLWARVDALQQVTLQADDALWMEIQLEPGL
;
A
#
# COMPACT_ATOMS: atom_id res chain seq x y z
N MET A 1 2.43 16.64 10.55
CA MET A 1 2.17 15.50 9.66
C MET A 1 1.26 15.95 8.54
N SER A 2 1.53 15.58 7.31
CA SER A 2 0.69 15.93 6.17
C SER A 2 0.44 14.69 5.33
N TRP A 3 -0.79 14.54 4.85
CA TRP A 3 -1.13 13.57 3.84
C TRP A 3 -0.53 13.99 2.49
N GLN A 4 -0.04 13.02 1.76
CA GLN A 4 0.36 13.15 0.36
C GLN A 4 -0.50 12.21 -0.48
N SER A 5 -0.82 12.60 -1.71
CA SER A 5 -1.61 11.76 -2.60
C SER A 5 -1.07 11.73 -4.02
N VAL A 6 -1.41 10.68 -4.74
CA VAL A 6 -1.10 10.51 -6.15
C VAL A 6 -2.20 9.67 -6.80
N ALA A 7 -2.76 10.15 -7.90
CA ALA A 7 -3.69 9.37 -8.70
C ALA A 7 -2.92 8.51 -9.72
N ALA A 8 -3.30 7.24 -9.84
CA ALA A 8 -2.66 6.34 -10.81
C ALA A 8 -2.79 6.85 -12.25
N ALA A 9 -3.86 7.59 -12.55
CA ALA A 9 -4.08 8.19 -13.87
C ALA A 9 -3.05 9.26 -14.21
N ASP A 10 -2.46 9.94 -13.22
CA ASP A 10 -1.48 11.01 -13.41
C ASP A 10 -0.04 10.49 -13.54
N VAL A 11 0.16 9.17 -13.32
CA VAL A 11 1.48 8.54 -13.40
C VAL A 11 1.67 7.89 -14.76
N ALA A 12 2.69 8.33 -15.48
CA ALA A 12 3.03 7.75 -16.77
C ALA A 12 3.39 6.26 -16.64
N PRO A 13 2.73 5.36 -17.40
CA PRO A 13 3.01 3.94 -17.36
C PRO A 13 4.40 3.64 -17.96
N GLN A 14 5.10 2.69 -17.36
CA GLN A 14 6.39 2.21 -17.83
C GLN A 14 6.22 0.77 -18.34
N PRO A 15 6.58 0.48 -19.60
CA PRO A 15 6.45 -0.85 -20.16
C PRO A 15 7.45 -1.83 -19.53
N TRP A 16 7.00 -3.05 -19.34
CA TRP A 16 7.88 -4.14 -18.92
C TRP A 16 8.84 -4.55 -20.04
N LYS A 17 10.03 -4.97 -19.68
CA LYS A 17 11.05 -5.40 -20.66
C LYS A 17 10.59 -6.58 -21.52
N ASN A 18 9.76 -7.47 -20.97
CA ASN A 18 9.20 -8.63 -21.67
C ASN A 18 7.92 -8.33 -22.45
N GLY A 19 7.43 -7.09 -22.45
CA GLY A 19 6.21 -6.67 -23.15
C GLY A 19 4.90 -7.16 -22.54
N GLY A 20 4.92 -7.88 -21.40
CA GLY A 20 3.75 -8.50 -20.80
C GLY A 20 2.87 -7.57 -19.97
N GLY A 21 3.23 -6.30 -19.83
CA GLY A 21 2.46 -5.36 -19.05
C GLY A 21 3.08 -3.98 -18.94
N LEU A 22 2.40 -3.13 -18.16
CA LEU A 22 2.81 -1.76 -17.84
C LEU A 22 2.77 -1.57 -16.32
N THR A 23 3.65 -0.74 -15.76
CA THR A 23 3.61 -0.38 -14.33
C THR A 23 3.53 1.13 -14.15
N ARG A 24 2.64 1.58 -13.25
CA ARG A 24 2.60 2.94 -12.72
C ARG A 24 3.12 2.91 -11.30
N GLU A 25 4.30 3.48 -11.07
CA GLU A 25 4.93 3.59 -9.75
C GLU A 25 4.33 4.77 -8.99
N LEU A 26 3.49 4.48 -7.99
CA LEU A 26 2.77 5.51 -7.21
C LEU A 26 3.64 6.06 -6.08
N LEU A 27 4.50 5.23 -5.52
CA LEU A 27 5.41 5.61 -4.44
C LEU A 27 6.68 4.78 -4.50
N ALA A 28 7.82 5.46 -4.37
CA ALA A 28 9.10 4.86 -4.03
C ALA A 28 9.71 5.70 -2.88
N TRP A 29 9.78 5.13 -1.68
CA TRP A 29 10.19 5.85 -0.49
C TRP A 29 11.41 5.18 0.17
N PRO A 30 12.44 5.91 0.63
CA PRO A 30 12.57 7.36 0.63
C PRO A 30 12.88 7.95 -0.75
N THR A 31 13.56 7.25 -1.66
CA THR A 31 13.87 7.67 -3.03
C THR A 31 13.65 6.52 -4.03
N ARG A 32 13.70 6.81 -5.32
CA ARG A 32 13.60 5.77 -6.36
C ARG A 32 14.81 4.85 -6.42
N GLU A 33 15.98 5.37 -6.13
CA GLU A 33 17.26 4.64 -6.22
C GLU A 33 17.45 3.74 -4.99
N ASP A 34 17.02 4.21 -3.82
CA ASP A 34 17.17 3.52 -2.55
C ASP A 34 15.81 3.40 -1.82
N TRP A 35 14.88 2.73 -2.45
CA TRP A 35 13.55 2.56 -1.88
C TRP A 35 13.51 1.42 -0.86
N ARG A 36 12.80 1.67 0.23
CA ARG A 36 12.42 0.68 1.24
C ARG A 36 10.95 0.28 1.13
N VAL A 37 10.14 1.20 0.60
CA VAL A 37 8.73 0.98 0.29
C VAL A 37 8.50 1.36 -1.16
N ARG A 38 7.94 0.45 -1.94
CA ARG A 38 7.56 0.71 -3.31
C ARG A 38 6.12 0.25 -3.54
N ILE A 39 5.30 1.16 -4.04
CA ILE A 39 3.88 0.91 -4.33
C ILE A 39 3.63 1.20 -5.80
N SER A 40 2.95 0.27 -6.47
CA SER A 40 2.63 0.42 -7.88
C SER A 40 1.32 -0.27 -8.27
N VAL A 41 0.76 0.19 -9.38
CA VAL A 41 -0.34 -0.47 -10.10
C VAL A 41 0.22 -0.97 -11.43
N ALA A 42 -0.08 -2.21 -11.76
CA ALA A 42 0.35 -2.86 -12.99
C ALA A 42 -0.85 -3.28 -13.84
N ASP A 43 -0.78 -3.00 -15.14
CA ASP A 43 -1.68 -3.59 -16.13
C ASP A 43 -0.95 -4.81 -16.71
N VAL A 44 -1.47 -6.01 -16.45
CA VAL A 44 -0.89 -7.28 -16.95
C VAL A 44 -1.71 -7.74 -18.13
N THR A 45 -1.07 -7.83 -19.31
CA THR A 45 -1.74 -8.11 -20.59
C THR A 45 -1.34 -9.43 -21.23
N ALA A 46 -0.32 -10.10 -20.71
CA ALA A 46 0.14 -11.39 -21.18
C ALA A 46 0.67 -12.25 -20.04
N ASN A 47 0.64 -13.57 -20.23
CA ASN A 47 1.27 -14.52 -19.34
C ASN A 47 2.79 -14.35 -19.35
N GLY A 48 3.44 -14.65 -18.24
CA GLY A 48 4.90 -14.65 -18.15
C GLY A 48 5.43 -14.50 -16.75
N PRO A 49 6.76 -14.58 -16.60
CA PRO A 49 7.38 -14.49 -15.29
C PRO A 49 7.36 -13.07 -14.72
N PHE A 50 7.24 -12.98 -13.40
CA PHE A 50 7.53 -11.76 -12.67
C PHE A 50 9.03 -11.65 -12.40
N SER A 51 9.52 -10.40 -12.35
CA SER A 51 10.91 -10.14 -11.97
C SER A 51 11.16 -10.54 -10.52
N CYS A 52 12.33 -11.14 -10.25
CA CYS A 52 12.80 -11.41 -8.91
C CYS A 52 13.39 -10.15 -8.27
N PHE A 53 13.23 -10.05 -6.96
CA PHE A 53 13.75 -8.96 -6.12
C PHE A 53 14.29 -9.54 -4.81
N ASP A 54 15.59 -9.78 -4.74
CA ASP A 54 16.25 -10.33 -3.56
C ASP A 54 16.08 -9.40 -2.34
N GLY A 55 15.79 -9.97 -1.18
CA GLY A 55 15.61 -9.24 0.07
C GLY A 55 14.35 -8.37 0.13
N VAL A 56 13.37 -8.64 -0.73
CA VAL A 56 12.12 -7.88 -0.81
C VAL A 56 10.93 -8.77 -0.45
N GLN A 57 10.12 -8.35 0.51
CA GLN A 57 8.80 -8.93 0.73
C GLN A 57 7.82 -8.29 -0.24
N ARG A 58 7.08 -9.08 -1.00
CA ARG A 58 6.06 -8.61 -1.96
C ARG A 58 4.66 -8.93 -1.48
N TRP A 59 3.75 -8.00 -1.79
CA TRP A 59 2.31 -8.15 -1.62
C TRP A 59 1.63 -7.84 -2.94
N PHE A 60 0.63 -8.63 -3.27
CA PHE A 60 -0.09 -8.57 -4.53
C PHE A 60 -1.60 -8.62 -4.30
N ALA A 61 -2.37 -7.81 -5.03
CA ALA A 61 -3.82 -7.86 -4.99
C ALA A 61 -4.40 -7.52 -6.36
N VAL A 62 -5.36 -8.32 -6.82
CA VAL A 62 -6.09 -8.04 -8.08
C VAL A 62 -7.07 -6.89 -7.84
N LEU A 63 -6.97 -5.83 -8.64
CA LEU A 63 -7.88 -4.67 -8.63
C LEU A 63 -9.02 -4.84 -9.62
N GLN A 64 -8.70 -5.28 -10.86
CA GLN A 64 -9.64 -5.43 -11.96
C GLN A 64 -9.30 -6.68 -12.79
N GLY A 65 -10.29 -7.17 -13.55
CA GLY A 65 -10.18 -8.37 -14.37
C GLY A 65 -10.66 -9.63 -13.64
N ALA A 66 -10.59 -10.77 -14.31
CA ALA A 66 -11.04 -12.06 -13.79
C ALA A 66 -10.06 -12.66 -12.76
N GLY A 67 -8.80 -12.22 -12.79
CA GLY A 67 -7.76 -12.66 -11.89
C GLY A 67 -6.56 -13.26 -12.58
N VAL A 68 -5.63 -13.73 -11.75
CA VAL A 68 -4.41 -14.41 -12.19
C VAL A 68 -4.23 -15.72 -11.45
N ARG A 69 -3.52 -16.64 -12.08
CA ARG A 69 -2.96 -17.83 -11.47
C ARG A 69 -1.46 -17.60 -11.32
N LEU A 70 -0.98 -17.56 -10.09
CA LEU A 70 0.45 -17.46 -9.81
C LEU A 70 0.99 -18.83 -9.43
N THR A 71 2.08 -19.23 -10.07
CA THR A 71 2.91 -20.35 -9.60
C THR A 71 4.11 -19.75 -8.90
N VAL A 72 4.19 -19.90 -7.58
CA VAL A 72 5.26 -19.38 -6.72
C VAL A 72 6.06 -20.55 -6.17
N ASP A 73 7.32 -20.68 -6.56
CA ASP A 73 8.19 -21.81 -6.23
C ASP A 73 7.51 -23.18 -6.44
N GLY A 74 6.77 -23.31 -7.54
CA GLY A 74 6.02 -24.51 -7.91
C GLY A 74 4.66 -24.70 -7.21
N GLN A 75 4.27 -23.83 -6.32
CA GLN A 75 2.93 -23.84 -5.70
C GLN A 75 1.97 -22.92 -6.46
N LEU A 76 0.75 -23.40 -6.66
CA LEU A 76 -0.27 -22.74 -7.47
C LEU A 76 -1.26 -21.96 -6.60
N PHE A 77 -1.53 -20.70 -6.97
CA PHE A 77 -2.46 -19.80 -6.28
C PHE A 77 -3.36 -19.08 -7.29
N ASP A 78 -4.66 -19.33 -7.22
CA ASP A 78 -5.65 -18.58 -7.99
C ASP A 78 -6.05 -17.32 -7.21
N LEU A 79 -5.70 -16.16 -7.74
CA LEU A 79 -5.96 -14.86 -7.12
C LEU A 79 -6.98 -14.10 -7.95
N ARG A 80 -8.05 -13.69 -7.30
CA ARG A 80 -9.15 -12.92 -7.89
C ARG A 80 -9.35 -11.61 -7.14
N ARG A 81 -10.19 -10.74 -7.67
CA ARG A 81 -10.54 -9.48 -7.00
C ARG A 81 -11.07 -9.69 -5.56
N SER A 82 -11.78 -10.79 -5.30
CA SER A 82 -12.29 -11.14 -3.97
C SER A 82 -11.26 -11.79 -3.05
N SER A 83 -10.09 -12.16 -3.56
CA SER A 83 -9.04 -12.78 -2.76
C SER A 83 -8.44 -11.76 -1.78
N PRO A 84 -8.02 -12.20 -0.58
CA PRO A 84 -7.14 -11.40 0.27
C PRO A 84 -5.87 -11.01 -0.48
N ALA A 85 -5.20 -9.95 -0.02
CA ALA A 85 -3.88 -9.63 -0.52
C ALA A 85 -2.93 -10.82 -0.25
N PHE A 86 -2.18 -11.21 -1.27
CA PHE A 86 -1.29 -12.36 -1.25
C PHE A 86 0.16 -11.89 -1.08
N SER A 87 0.90 -12.51 -0.17
CA SER A 87 2.29 -12.16 0.07
C SER A 87 3.25 -13.30 -0.27
N PHE A 88 4.41 -12.96 -0.80
CA PHE A 88 5.46 -13.90 -1.16
C PHE A 88 6.84 -13.25 -1.11
N ASP A 89 7.88 -14.08 -1.04
CA ASP A 89 9.26 -13.62 -1.10
C ASP A 89 9.54 -13.09 -2.52
N GLY A 90 10.11 -11.90 -2.61
CA GLY A 90 10.49 -11.32 -3.90
C GLY A 90 11.57 -12.09 -4.66
N ALA A 91 12.36 -12.92 -3.97
CA ALA A 91 13.34 -13.83 -4.58
C ALA A 91 12.69 -15.08 -5.19
N ALA A 92 11.45 -15.40 -4.85
CA ALA A 92 10.74 -16.56 -5.37
C ALA A 92 10.60 -16.51 -6.90
N ALA A 93 10.67 -17.66 -7.54
CA ALA A 93 10.33 -17.81 -8.94
C ALA A 93 8.82 -17.76 -9.12
N VAL A 94 8.33 -16.74 -9.82
CA VAL A 94 6.89 -16.51 -10.00
C VAL A 94 6.53 -16.49 -11.48
N GLU A 95 5.65 -17.41 -11.87
CA GLU A 95 4.98 -17.42 -13.19
C GLU A 95 3.54 -16.93 -13.02
N CYS A 96 3.10 -16.05 -13.92
CA CYS A 96 1.77 -15.49 -13.94
C CYS A 96 1.00 -15.92 -15.19
N GLU A 97 -0.16 -16.51 -14.99
CA GLU A 97 -1.14 -16.82 -16.03
C GLU A 97 -2.40 -15.98 -15.81
N LEU A 98 -2.87 -15.31 -16.84
CA LEU A 98 -4.12 -14.56 -16.81
C LEU A 98 -5.32 -15.51 -16.79
N ILE A 99 -6.31 -15.24 -15.95
CA ILE A 99 -7.59 -15.93 -15.95
C ILE A 99 -8.58 -15.05 -16.73
N ASP A 100 -8.95 -15.53 -17.94
CA ASP A 100 -9.96 -14.87 -18.78
C ASP A 100 -9.68 -13.37 -19.07
N GLY A 101 -8.47 -13.10 -19.57
CA GLY A 101 -8.07 -11.78 -20.07
C GLY A 101 -7.22 -10.92 -19.14
N PRO A 102 -6.93 -9.70 -19.56
CA PRO A 102 -6.04 -8.79 -18.82
C PRO A 102 -6.52 -8.44 -17.42
N THR A 103 -5.55 -8.15 -16.53
CA THR A 103 -5.83 -7.68 -15.17
C THR A 103 -5.15 -6.35 -14.87
N GLN A 104 -5.67 -5.66 -13.87
CA GLN A 104 -4.97 -4.60 -13.19
C GLN A 104 -4.71 -5.02 -11.75
N ASP A 105 -3.46 -4.88 -11.31
CA ASP A 105 -2.99 -5.46 -10.06
C ASP A 105 -2.21 -4.45 -9.24
N PHE A 106 -2.40 -4.51 -7.93
CA PHE A 106 -1.67 -3.69 -6.97
C PHE A 106 -0.47 -4.44 -6.41
N ASN A 107 0.68 -3.78 -6.33
CA ASN A 107 1.89 -4.31 -5.74
C ASN A 107 2.39 -3.40 -4.62
N LEU A 108 2.68 -4.00 -3.46
CA LEU A 108 3.48 -3.42 -2.39
C LEU A 108 4.76 -4.23 -2.26
N MET A 109 5.90 -3.56 -2.25
CA MET A 109 7.21 -4.16 -2.07
C MET A 109 7.91 -3.50 -0.90
N LEU A 110 8.44 -4.29 0.01
CA LEU A 110 9.11 -3.86 1.23
C LEU A 110 10.54 -4.42 1.27
N ARG A 111 11.52 -3.54 1.51
CA ARG A 111 12.91 -3.87 1.75
C ARG A 111 13.32 -3.21 3.06
N ASP A 112 13.93 -3.96 3.99
CA ASP A 112 14.31 -3.47 5.33
C ASP A 112 13.15 -2.71 6.02
N ALA A 113 11.95 -3.23 5.86
CA ALA A 113 10.72 -2.70 6.41
C ALA A 113 9.75 -3.85 6.70
N ARG A 114 8.87 -3.67 7.67
CA ARG A 114 7.86 -4.66 8.04
C ARG A 114 6.48 -4.06 7.87
N GLY A 115 5.55 -4.86 7.41
CA GLY A 115 4.18 -4.39 7.23
C GLY A 115 3.37 -5.31 6.36
N GLY A 116 2.25 -4.79 5.88
CA GLY A 116 1.38 -5.61 5.06
C GLY A 116 0.35 -4.82 4.28
N LEU A 117 -0.33 -5.55 3.41
CA LEU A 117 -1.41 -5.08 2.57
C LEU A 117 -2.70 -5.82 2.96
N ARG A 118 -3.76 -5.09 3.22
CA ARG A 118 -5.08 -5.66 3.50
C ARG A 118 -6.17 -4.98 2.67
N ARG A 119 -7.06 -5.77 2.10
CA ARG A 119 -8.31 -5.23 1.55
C ARG A 119 -9.26 -4.93 2.70
N ILE A 120 -9.90 -3.79 2.64
CA ILE A 120 -10.84 -3.31 3.66
C ILE A 120 -12.15 -2.86 3.05
N GLY A 121 -13.23 -3.08 3.80
CA GLY A 121 -14.56 -2.51 3.57
C GLY A 121 -15.17 -2.13 4.91
N GLY A 122 -15.80 -0.97 4.99
CA GLY A 122 -16.33 -0.39 6.21
C GLY A 122 -15.35 0.55 6.93
N THR A 123 -15.56 0.74 8.22
CA THR A 123 -14.72 1.62 9.06
C THR A 123 -13.59 0.81 9.70
N MET A 124 -12.37 1.33 9.60
CA MET A 124 -11.20 0.79 10.27
C MET A 124 -10.51 1.86 11.10
N GLN A 125 -10.01 1.45 12.25
CA GLN A 125 -9.14 2.28 13.08
C GLN A 125 -7.78 1.58 13.23
N ALA A 126 -6.72 2.35 13.04
CA ALA A 126 -5.35 1.91 13.25
C ALA A 126 -4.66 2.83 14.26
N ARG A 127 -3.76 2.25 15.04
CA ARG A 127 -2.94 2.96 16.00
C ARG A 127 -1.59 2.26 16.05
N PRO A 128 -0.68 2.60 15.13
CA PRO A 128 0.64 1.99 15.06
C PRO A 128 1.39 2.12 16.40
N ASP A 129 2.05 1.07 16.82
CA ASP A 129 2.85 1.03 18.06
C ASP A 129 4.25 1.67 17.88
N ALA A 130 4.66 1.88 16.63
CA ALA A 130 5.89 2.54 16.24
C ALA A 130 5.64 3.57 15.13
N ALA A 131 6.64 4.42 14.90
CA ALA A 131 6.61 5.33 13.75
C ALA A 131 6.48 4.53 12.45
N SER A 132 5.46 4.85 11.66
CA SER A 132 5.06 4.06 10.50
C SER A 132 4.75 4.94 9.30
N LEU A 133 4.90 4.36 8.10
CA LEU A 133 4.26 4.86 6.90
C LEU A 133 2.91 4.16 6.78
N ILE A 134 1.84 4.92 6.73
CA ILE A 134 0.50 4.41 6.45
C ILE A 134 0.05 4.86 5.08
N ALA A 135 -0.69 3.99 4.39
CA ALA A 135 -1.23 4.31 3.09
C ALA A 135 -2.60 3.65 2.85
N VAL A 136 -3.41 4.30 2.05
CA VAL A 136 -4.68 3.78 1.55
C VAL A 136 -4.77 3.99 0.05
N TYR A 137 -5.20 2.97 -0.67
CA TYR A 137 -5.53 3.04 -2.08
C TYR A 137 -7.01 2.75 -2.27
N ALA A 138 -7.77 3.72 -2.75
CA ALA A 138 -9.19 3.53 -3.05
C ALA A 138 -9.35 2.80 -4.39
N ILE A 139 -10.10 1.68 -4.40
CA ILE A 139 -10.19 0.83 -5.60
C ILE A 139 -11.34 1.30 -6.50
N SER A 140 -12.56 1.19 -6.03
CA SER A 140 -13.76 1.41 -6.87
C SER A 140 -14.73 2.45 -6.31
N ALA A 141 -14.53 2.86 -5.05
CA ALA A 141 -15.36 3.85 -4.36
C ALA A 141 -14.46 4.85 -3.63
N THR A 142 -14.96 6.04 -3.39
CA THR A 142 -14.26 7.06 -2.58
C THR A 142 -14.06 6.53 -1.16
N ALA A 143 -12.85 6.70 -0.64
CA ALA A 143 -12.53 6.45 0.75
C ALA A 143 -12.30 7.77 1.49
N THR A 144 -12.34 7.74 2.82
CA THR A 144 -11.97 8.87 3.68
C THR A 144 -10.92 8.44 4.69
N ALA A 145 -9.97 9.33 4.95
CA ALA A 145 -8.94 9.12 5.96
C ALA A 145 -8.82 10.33 6.87
N GLN A 146 -8.69 10.10 8.18
CA GLN A 146 -8.60 11.15 9.18
C GLN A 146 -7.57 10.78 10.25
N PHE A 147 -6.75 11.73 10.65
CA PHE A 147 -5.97 11.62 11.88
C PHE A 147 -6.85 11.90 13.09
N GLY A 148 -6.97 10.94 14.00
CA GLY A 148 -7.57 11.15 15.31
C GLY A 148 -6.67 12.01 16.20
N ARG A 149 -7.26 12.61 17.23
CA ARG A 149 -6.48 13.28 18.28
C ARG A 149 -5.61 12.23 18.99
N ALA A 150 -4.32 12.49 19.13
CA ALA A 150 -3.52 11.76 20.08
C ALA A 150 -4.15 11.96 21.46
N PHE A 151 -4.58 10.90 22.14
CA PHE A 151 -4.99 10.98 23.54
C PHE A 151 -3.75 11.38 24.36
N GLY A 152 -3.62 12.66 24.65
CA GLY A 152 -2.74 13.10 25.73
C GLY A 152 -3.29 12.49 27.01
N GLY A 153 -2.61 11.49 27.55
CA GLY A 153 -2.87 11.03 28.91
C GLY A 153 -2.80 12.25 29.81
N ALA A 154 -3.87 12.51 30.58
CA ALA A 154 -3.86 13.54 31.60
C ALA A 154 -2.82 13.17 32.65
N CYS A 155 -1.57 13.60 32.45
CA CYS A 155 -0.59 13.71 33.52
C CYS A 155 -1.02 14.92 34.35
N GLY A 156 -1.66 14.67 35.49
CA GLY A 156 -1.82 15.69 36.52
C GLY A 156 -0.44 16.13 37.01
N GLY A 157 0.09 17.21 36.46
CA GLY A 157 1.36 17.78 36.86
C GLY A 157 1.69 18.94 35.92
N ALA A 158 1.77 20.15 36.47
CA ALA A 158 2.06 21.39 35.79
C ALA A 158 3.43 21.33 35.07
N CYS A 159 3.41 21.12 33.76
CA CYS A 159 4.49 21.46 32.86
C CYS A 159 3.91 22.33 31.75
N GLY A 160 4.05 23.64 31.90
CA GLY A 160 3.68 24.64 30.89
C GLY A 160 4.60 24.52 29.67
N GLY A 161 4.22 23.71 28.72
CA GLY A 161 4.75 23.66 27.39
C GLY A 161 3.58 23.65 26.42
N THR A 162 3.27 24.78 25.81
CA THR A 162 2.34 24.91 24.69
C THR A 162 2.91 24.12 23.52
N PHE A 163 2.41 22.89 23.35
CA PHE A 163 2.58 22.15 22.10
C PHE A 163 1.63 22.80 21.07
N ASP A 164 2.15 23.77 20.31
CA ASP A 164 1.48 24.33 19.14
C ASP A 164 1.69 23.38 17.94
N GLY A 165 1.16 22.20 18.06
CA GLY A 165 1.00 21.26 16.97
C GLY A 165 -0.45 21.36 16.52
N THR A 166 -0.74 22.22 15.56
CA THR A 166 -2.00 22.21 14.82
C THR A 166 -2.13 20.88 14.10
N PHE A 167 -2.70 19.88 14.78
CA PHE A 167 -3.22 18.70 14.12
C PHE A 167 -4.41 19.14 13.29
N ASP A 168 -4.19 19.27 12.00
CA ASP A 168 -5.27 19.41 11.03
C ASP A 168 -6.05 18.08 11.02
N GLY A 169 -7.06 17.99 11.90
CA GLY A 169 -7.99 16.86 11.96
C GLY A 169 -8.93 16.80 10.77
N ALA A 170 -8.57 17.43 9.67
CA ALA A 170 -9.34 17.45 8.45
C ALA A 170 -9.40 16.04 7.85
N GLU A 171 -10.61 15.64 7.53
CA GLU A 171 -10.88 14.46 6.74
C GLU A 171 -10.31 14.64 5.33
N ARG A 172 -9.68 13.61 4.81
CA ARG A 172 -9.18 13.55 3.44
C ARG A 172 -9.98 12.56 2.63
N LEU A 173 -10.52 13.03 1.52
CA LEU A 173 -11.13 12.19 0.51
C LEU A 173 -10.04 11.56 -0.35
N VAL A 174 -10.23 10.29 -0.68
CA VAL A 174 -9.36 9.51 -1.57
C VAL A 174 -10.23 9.02 -2.72
N ALA A 175 -10.02 9.55 -3.90
CA ALA A 175 -10.78 9.17 -5.08
C ALA A 175 -10.41 7.76 -5.56
N PRO A 176 -11.31 7.05 -6.28
CA PRO A 176 -10.97 5.78 -6.91
C PRO A 176 -9.70 5.89 -7.78
N GLY A 177 -8.78 4.96 -7.61
CA GLY A 177 -7.48 4.98 -8.30
C GLY A 177 -6.44 5.90 -7.67
N GLU A 178 -6.71 6.49 -6.50
CA GLU A 178 -5.78 7.36 -5.79
C GLU A 178 -5.14 6.63 -4.61
N LEU A 179 -3.84 6.84 -4.43
CA LEU A 179 -3.06 6.49 -3.25
C LEU A 179 -2.92 7.71 -2.36
N LEU A 180 -3.36 7.62 -1.12
CA LEU A 180 -3.10 8.59 -0.06
C LEU A 180 -2.14 7.97 0.95
N TRP A 181 -1.11 8.70 1.38
CA TRP A 181 -0.15 8.19 2.35
C TRP A 181 0.42 9.26 3.27
N ALA A 182 0.89 8.85 4.45
CA ALA A 182 1.55 9.72 5.41
C ALA A 182 2.53 8.94 6.29
N ARG A 183 3.53 9.64 6.82
CA ARG A 183 4.29 9.17 7.98
C ARG A 183 3.56 9.58 9.25
N VAL A 184 3.42 8.64 10.16
CA VAL A 184 2.75 8.84 11.45
C VAL A 184 3.69 8.44 12.59
N ASP A 185 3.58 9.15 13.70
CA ASP A 185 4.30 8.78 14.91
C ASP A 185 3.60 7.60 15.62
N ALA A 186 4.32 6.97 16.53
CA ALA A 186 3.75 5.95 17.38
C ALA A 186 2.50 6.46 18.10
N LEU A 187 1.51 5.57 18.23
CA LEU A 187 0.24 5.81 18.91
C LEU A 187 -0.67 6.87 18.27
N GLN A 188 -0.31 7.41 17.12
CA GLN A 188 -1.19 8.27 16.34
C GLN A 188 -2.41 7.46 15.87
N GLN A 189 -3.60 7.88 16.23
CA GLN A 189 -4.82 7.24 15.72
C GLN A 189 -5.10 7.68 14.30
N VAL A 190 -5.44 6.71 13.46
CA VAL A 190 -5.92 6.92 12.09
C VAL A 190 -7.26 6.23 11.95
N THR A 191 -8.25 6.94 11.47
CA THR A 191 -9.56 6.39 11.11
C THR A 191 -9.70 6.41 9.60
N LEU A 192 -10.13 5.30 9.05
CA LEU A 192 -10.40 5.13 7.63
C LEU A 192 -11.81 4.59 7.45
N GLN A 193 -12.53 5.14 6.47
CA GLN A 193 -13.80 4.62 6.02
C GLN A 193 -13.73 4.38 4.52
N ALA A 194 -14.02 3.17 4.07
CA ALA A 194 -13.98 2.78 2.67
C ALA A 194 -14.91 1.61 2.40
N ASP A 195 -15.53 1.58 1.23
CA ASP A 195 -16.32 0.42 0.79
C ASP A 195 -15.42 -0.62 0.10
N ASP A 196 -14.38 -0.18 -0.61
CA ASP A 196 -13.42 -1.06 -1.30
C ASP A 196 -12.06 -0.35 -1.43
N ALA A 197 -11.16 -0.65 -0.53
CA ALA A 197 -9.82 -0.05 -0.52
C ALA A 197 -8.76 -1.06 -0.06
N LEU A 198 -7.50 -0.71 -0.32
CA LEU A 198 -6.32 -1.38 0.22
C LEU A 198 -5.70 -0.51 1.31
N TRP A 199 -5.46 -1.10 2.46
CA TRP A 199 -4.77 -0.49 3.59
C TRP A 199 -3.37 -1.06 3.75
N MET A 200 -2.43 -0.18 4.03
CA MET A 200 -1.04 -0.52 4.32
C MET A 200 -0.59 0.16 5.61
N GLU A 201 0.06 -0.60 6.48
CA GLU A 201 0.76 -0.13 7.67
C GLU A 201 2.16 -0.70 7.63
N ILE A 202 3.16 0.18 7.57
CA ILE A 202 4.53 -0.20 7.29
C ILE A 202 5.45 0.44 8.34
N GLN A 203 6.05 -0.41 9.16
CA GLN A 203 7.09 -0.01 10.10
C GLN A 203 8.44 0.01 9.38
N LEU A 204 9.13 1.11 9.50
CA LEU A 204 10.46 1.27 8.94
C LEU A 204 11.45 0.85 10.01
N GLU A 205 12.23 -0.19 9.75
CA GLU A 205 13.30 -0.54 10.67
C GLU A 205 14.25 0.67 10.82
N PRO A 206 14.68 0.99 12.05
CA PRO A 206 15.69 2.01 12.25
C PRO A 206 16.89 1.65 11.37
N GLY A 207 17.36 2.59 10.57
CA GLY A 207 18.55 2.37 9.75
C GLY A 207 19.72 1.96 10.65
N LEU A 208 20.45 0.93 10.23
CA LEU A 208 21.75 0.57 10.78
C LEU A 208 22.74 1.72 10.59
#